data_8ec9bd697cfb8cdaa3009906a4c58da0
#
_entry.id   8ec9bd697cfb8cdaa3009906a4c58da0
#
_cell.length_a   1.000
_cell.length_b   1.000
_cell.length_c   1.000
_cell.angle_alpha   90.00
_cell.angle_beta   90.00
_cell.angle_gamma   90.00
#
_symmetry.space_group_name_H-M   'P 1'
#
loop_
_entity.id
_entity.type
_entity.pdbx_description
1 polymer ?
#
loop_
_entity_poly.entity_id
_entity_poly.type
_entity_poly.pdbx_seq_one_letter_code
_entity_poly.pdbx_strand_id
1 'polypeptide(L)'
;QLERLQQTVKLAYNNVSFYKEKFDEAGITPEDIKTLKDIEKIPFTTKDDLRAAYPFGLFAVPYEEIVEIHASSGTSGKPTVTGYTKEDLDIWSECIARGLGMVGVEKEYIVQNAFGYGLFTGGFGIHHGAQKFGAITVPISAGNTKRQLETMKDFQSDVITCTPSYAMYLGESLEGSDINLEDINLKIGIHGAEMWTEEMRHKIEDTLNIKAYNIYGLTEIMGPGVAQECIEQNGMHIQDDHFYPEIINPKTGETLKAGQKGELVLTTLTKTGIPILRFRTKDLTSLIIEECACGRTSVRMSRITGRSDDMLKIRGVMVFPSQIEKALLKIKGASPNYLIKVTRPDTLDEVEVKVEATKELFSDEMKEMEKTEAMIVKSIKSETGLRVNVTLCEPESLPRSEGKSVRVIDERNFE
;
A
#
# COMPACT_ATOMS: atom_id res chain seq x y z
N GLN A 1 21.51 13.83 0.62
CA GLN A 1 20.37 13.83 -0.33
C GLN A 1 20.68 14.65 -1.58
N LEU A 2 21.18 15.90 -1.49
CA LEU A 2 21.40 16.77 -2.64
C LEU A 2 22.34 16.13 -3.68
N GLU A 3 23.49 15.63 -3.27
CA GLU A 3 24.45 14.98 -4.17
C GLU A 3 23.82 13.79 -4.91
N ARG A 4 23.09 12.93 -4.20
CA ARG A 4 22.35 11.79 -4.80
C ARG A 4 21.30 12.26 -5.79
N LEU A 5 20.53 13.32 -5.44
CA LEU A 5 19.55 13.93 -6.34
C LEU A 5 20.21 14.41 -7.65
N GLN A 6 21.33 15.14 -7.55
CA GLN A 6 22.08 15.63 -8.71
C GLN A 6 22.58 14.49 -9.59
N GLN A 7 23.11 13.43 -8.99
CA GLN A 7 23.55 12.23 -9.71
C GLN A 7 22.40 11.54 -10.44
N THR A 8 21.26 11.34 -9.75
CA THR A 8 20.07 10.71 -10.33
C THR A 8 19.46 11.55 -11.46
N VAL A 9 19.38 12.87 -11.27
CA VAL A 9 18.90 13.80 -12.32
C VAL A 9 19.80 13.73 -13.55
N LYS A 10 21.11 13.74 -13.36
CA LYS A 10 22.09 13.63 -14.45
C LYS A 10 22.01 12.30 -15.18
N LEU A 11 21.83 11.18 -14.43
CA LEU A 11 21.63 9.85 -15.00
C LEU A 11 20.35 9.81 -15.85
N ALA A 12 19.22 10.28 -15.30
CA ALA A 12 17.95 10.30 -15.98
C ALA A 12 17.97 11.17 -17.25
N TYR A 13 18.51 12.37 -17.17
CA TYR A 13 18.61 13.29 -18.30
C TYR A 13 19.48 12.74 -19.44
N ASN A 14 20.64 12.16 -19.12
CA ASN A 14 21.58 11.69 -20.14
C ASN A 14 21.17 10.38 -20.80
N ASN A 15 20.51 9.48 -20.07
CA ASN A 15 20.30 8.10 -20.51
C ASN A 15 18.84 7.77 -20.84
N VAL A 16 17.86 8.60 -20.43
CA VAL A 16 16.45 8.32 -20.65
C VAL A 16 15.82 9.44 -21.49
N SER A 17 15.49 9.15 -22.75
CA SER A 17 14.94 10.12 -23.70
C SER A 17 13.70 10.84 -23.16
N PHE A 18 12.81 10.12 -22.50
CA PHE A 18 11.63 10.67 -21.83
C PHE A 18 11.99 11.82 -20.87
N TYR A 19 13.01 11.67 -20.02
CA TYR A 19 13.41 12.73 -19.11
C TYR A 19 14.11 13.86 -19.83
N LYS A 20 14.95 13.53 -20.81
CA LYS A 20 15.61 14.56 -21.62
C LYS A 20 14.59 15.47 -22.29
N GLU A 21 13.57 14.91 -22.95
CA GLU A 21 12.49 15.67 -23.60
C GLU A 21 11.76 16.56 -22.60
N LYS A 22 11.34 16.02 -21.44
CA LYS A 22 10.66 16.79 -20.38
C LYS A 22 11.52 17.95 -19.84
N PHE A 23 12.80 17.74 -19.67
CA PHE A 23 13.72 18.80 -19.22
C PHE A 23 13.89 19.88 -20.27
N ASP A 24 14.09 19.48 -21.53
CA ASP A 24 14.24 20.39 -22.67
C ASP A 24 12.95 21.24 -22.86
N GLU A 25 11.76 20.64 -22.76
CA GLU A 25 10.47 21.33 -22.80
C GLU A 25 10.28 22.32 -21.64
N ALA A 26 10.76 21.97 -20.44
CA ALA A 26 10.72 22.84 -19.27
C ALA A 26 11.81 23.92 -19.27
N GLY A 27 12.75 23.87 -20.21
CA GLY A 27 13.86 24.80 -20.29
C GLY A 27 14.85 24.71 -19.12
N ILE A 28 15.02 23.52 -18.54
CA ILE A 28 15.92 23.25 -17.42
C ILE A 28 16.99 22.21 -17.79
N THR A 29 18.09 22.24 -17.08
CA THR A 29 19.20 21.29 -17.22
C THR A 29 19.56 20.69 -15.87
N PRO A 30 20.31 19.58 -15.79
CA PRO A 30 20.79 19.02 -14.53
C PRO A 30 21.55 20.03 -13.66
N GLU A 31 22.25 21.00 -14.28
CA GLU A 31 23.03 22.04 -13.60
C GLU A 31 22.16 23.07 -12.87
N ASP A 32 20.86 23.13 -13.15
CA ASP A 32 19.92 24.01 -12.47
C ASP A 32 19.48 23.47 -11.10
N ILE A 33 19.82 22.21 -10.79
CA ILE A 33 19.55 21.57 -9.49
C ILE A 33 20.74 21.82 -8.56
N LYS A 34 20.70 22.94 -7.84
CA LYS A 34 21.77 23.39 -6.93
C LYS A 34 21.44 23.20 -5.46
N THR A 35 20.17 23.09 -5.14
CA THR A 35 19.64 22.86 -3.78
C THR A 35 18.54 21.79 -3.83
N LEU A 36 18.19 21.20 -2.69
CA LEU A 36 17.06 20.24 -2.64
C LEU A 36 15.73 20.88 -3.07
N LYS A 37 15.57 22.19 -2.83
CA LYS A 37 14.36 22.91 -3.26
C LYS A 37 14.22 23.00 -4.78
N ASP A 38 15.32 22.95 -5.50
CA ASP A 38 15.29 23.02 -6.98
C ASP A 38 14.63 21.81 -7.62
N ILE A 39 14.35 20.75 -6.85
CA ILE A 39 13.54 19.61 -7.31
C ILE A 39 12.17 20.07 -7.83
N GLU A 40 11.61 21.14 -7.27
CA GLU A 40 10.33 21.71 -7.70
C GLU A 40 10.33 22.20 -9.16
N LYS A 41 11.49 22.46 -9.74
CA LYS A 41 11.65 22.82 -11.15
C LYS A 41 11.44 21.63 -12.10
N ILE A 42 11.70 20.40 -11.61
CA ILE A 42 11.59 19.17 -12.40
C ILE A 42 10.12 18.87 -12.66
N PRO A 43 9.70 18.63 -13.91
CA PRO A 43 8.33 18.21 -14.21
C PRO A 43 7.96 16.90 -13.54
N PHE A 44 6.68 16.74 -13.19
CA PHE A 44 6.18 15.51 -12.60
C PHE A 44 6.24 14.33 -13.59
N THR A 45 6.50 13.16 -13.05
CA THR A 45 6.29 11.87 -13.72
C THR A 45 4.95 11.29 -13.27
N THR A 46 4.15 10.81 -14.21
CA THR A 46 2.84 10.20 -13.94
C THR A 46 2.82 8.73 -14.32
N LYS A 47 1.79 8.01 -13.90
CA LYS A 47 1.60 6.60 -14.29
C LYS A 47 1.39 6.46 -15.81
N ASP A 48 0.79 7.44 -16.46
CA ASP A 48 0.58 7.42 -17.90
C ASP A 48 1.89 7.61 -18.67
N ASP A 49 2.81 8.42 -18.15
CA ASP A 49 4.17 8.54 -18.69
C ASP A 49 4.91 7.20 -18.66
N LEU A 50 4.80 6.46 -17.53
CA LEU A 50 5.40 5.12 -17.41
C LEU A 50 4.80 4.12 -18.39
N ARG A 51 3.48 4.19 -18.61
CA ARG A 51 2.77 3.35 -19.58
C ARG A 51 3.14 3.69 -21.02
N ALA A 52 3.34 4.96 -21.33
CA ALA A 52 3.78 5.40 -22.66
C ALA A 52 5.19 4.90 -22.98
N ALA A 53 6.06 4.81 -21.98
CA ALA A 53 7.43 4.27 -22.11
C ALA A 53 7.51 2.72 -22.03
N TYR A 54 6.38 2.02 -21.98
CA TYR A 54 6.33 0.56 -21.90
C TYR A 54 6.99 -0.10 -23.16
N PRO A 55 7.76 -1.19 -23.03
CA PRO A 55 8.08 -1.83 -21.73
C PRO A 55 9.36 -1.29 -21.08
N PHE A 56 10.36 -0.83 -21.81
CA PHE A 56 11.73 -0.58 -21.33
C PHE A 56 12.26 0.83 -21.65
N GLY A 57 11.39 1.74 -22.07
CA GLY A 57 11.78 3.09 -22.45
C GLY A 57 12.30 3.98 -21.32
N LEU A 58 12.24 3.50 -20.06
CA LEU A 58 12.77 4.19 -18.89
C LEU A 58 14.06 3.58 -18.34
N PHE A 59 14.62 2.54 -18.99
CA PHE A 59 15.90 1.98 -18.56
C PHE A 59 17.02 2.99 -18.80
N ALA A 60 17.77 3.29 -17.74
CA ALA A 60 18.87 4.24 -17.75
C ALA A 60 20.24 3.57 -17.88
N VAL A 61 20.26 2.24 -17.92
CA VAL A 61 21.46 1.39 -18.05
C VAL A 61 21.26 0.37 -19.18
N PRO A 62 22.34 -0.22 -19.73
CA PRO A 62 22.25 -1.32 -20.69
C PRO A 62 21.51 -2.53 -20.11
N TYR A 63 20.88 -3.32 -20.99
CA TYR A 63 20.14 -4.53 -20.57
C TYR A 63 20.97 -5.54 -19.78
N GLU A 64 22.24 -5.63 -20.07
CA GLU A 64 23.20 -6.54 -19.41
C GLU A 64 23.39 -6.23 -17.93
N GLU A 65 23.03 -5.01 -17.51
CA GLU A 65 23.09 -4.59 -16.10
C GLU A 65 21.79 -4.85 -15.35
N ILE A 66 20.68 -5.13 -16.05
CA ILE A 66 19.40 -5.43 -15.45
C ILE A 66 19.35 -6.92 -15.10
N VAL A 67 19.21 -7.24 -13.82
CA VAL A 67 19.22 -8.61 -13.31
C VAL A 67 17.84 -9.12 -12.87
N GLU A 68 16.87 -8.20 -12.67
CA GLU A 68 15.50 -8.55 -12.29
C GLU A 68 14.50 -7.55 -12.86
N ILE A 69 13.33 -8.02 -13.28
CA ILE A 69 12.24 -7.19 -13.82
C ILE A 69 10.94 -7.55 -13.13
N HIS A 70 10.21 -6.51 -12.70
CA HIS A 70 8.87 -6.62 -12.17
C HIS A 70 7.88 -5.75 -12.95
N ALA A 71 6.60 -6.02 -12.74
CA ALA A 71 5.53 -5.22 -13.34
C ALA A 71 4.33 -5.08 -12.39
N SER A 72 3.63 -3.97 -12.51
CA SER A 72 2.36 -3.78 -11.81
C SER A 72 1.22 -4.62 -12.42
N SER A 73 0.10 -4.79 -11.70
CA SER A 73 -1.03 -5.63 -12.14
C SER A 73 -1.72 -5.19 -13.43
N GLY A 74 -1.51 -3.96 -13.89
CA GLY A 74 -2.08 -3.47 -15.13
C GLY A 74 -3.63 -3.46 -15.21
N THR A 75 -4.32 -3.45 -14.08
CA THR A 75 -5.80 -3.53 -14.00
C THR A 75 -6.55 -2.50 -14.85
N SER A 76 -5.89 -1.41 -15.25
CA SER A 76 -6.47 -0.33 -16.06
C SER A 76 -5.65 -0.04 -17.33
N GLY A 77 -5.08 -1.07 -17.97
CA GLY A 77 -4.32 -0.91 -19.23
C GLY A 77 -2.95 -1.62 -19.18
N LYS A 78 -1.96 -1.10 -19.94
CA LYS A 78 -0.60 -1.64 -19.93
C LYS A 78 0.00 -1.58 -18.52
N PRO A 79 0.69 -2.65 -18.04
CA PRO A 79 1.38 -2.61 -16.76
C PRO A 79 2.52 -1.58 -16.79
N THR A 80 2.89 -1.07 -15.62
CA THR A 80 4.15 -0.36 -15.46
C THR A 80 5.26 -1.38 -15.18
N VAL A 81 6.40 -1.25 -15.85
CA VAL A 81 7.54 -2.15 -15.70
C VAL A 81 8.63 -1.45 -14.89
N THR A 82 9.27 -2.18 -14.01
CA THR A 82 10.47 -1.75 -13.29
C THR A 82 11.58 -2.77 -13.46
N GLY A 83 12.81 -2.30 -13.69
CA GLY A 83 14.02 -3.11 -13.77
C GLY A 83 14.99 -2.74 -12.67
N TYR A 84 15.75 -3.71 -12.22
CA TYR A 84 16.72 -3.56 -11.13
C TYR A 84 18.09 -4.01 -11.59
N THR A 85 19.10 -3.19 -11.31
CA THR A 85 20.49 -3.62 -11.31
C THR A 85 20.77 -4.45 -10.06
N LYS A 86 21.95 -5.07 -10.01
CA LYS A 86 22.39 -5.78 -8.80
C LYS A 86 22.49 -4.83 -7.59
N GLU A 87 22.92 -3.59 -7.82
CA GLU A 87 22.99 -2.57 -6.77
C GLU A 87 21.60 -2.13 -6.32
N ASP A 88 20.66 -1.95 -7.25
CA ASP A 88 19.26 -1.65 -6.90
C ASP A 88 18.63 -2.73 -6.01
N LEU A 89 18.89 -4.02 -6.31
CA LEU A 89 18.42 -5.13 -5.47
C LEU A 89 19.07 -5.13 -4.08
N ASP A 90 20.35 -4.78 -4.00
CA ASP A 90 21.06 -4.69 -2.72
C ASP A 90 20.50 -3.55 -1.86
N ILE A 91 20.23 -2.39 -2.44
CA ILE A 91 19.57 -1.25 -1.79
C ILE A 91 18.16 -1.62 -1.34
N TRP A 92 17.38 -2.24 -2.21
CA TRP A 92 16.02 -2.67 -1.86
C TRP A 92 15.99 -3.64 -0.70
N SER A 93 16.89 -4.63 -0.76
CA SER A 93 17.07 -5.60 0.32
C SER A 93 17.43 -4.92 1.64
N GLU A 94 18.30 -3.89 1.60
CA GLU A 94 18.69 -3.09 2.75
C GLU A 94 17.51 -2.32 3.34
N CYS A 95 16.68 -1.68 2.50
CA CYS A 95 15.49 -0.98 2.96
C CYS A 95 14.53 -1.89 3.73
N ILE A 96 14.29 -3.10 3.23
CA ILE A 96 13.46 -4.09 3.92
C ILE A 96 14.14 -4.61 5.19
N ALA A 97 15.45 -4.90 5.16
CA ALA A 97 16.19 -5.35 6.34
C ALA A 97 16.11 -4.31 7.47
N ARG A 98 16.27 -3.03 7.16
CA ARG A 98 16.04 -1.94 8.12
C ARG A 98 14.61 -1.96 8.67
N GLY A 99 13.62 -2.16 7.80
CA GLY A 99 12.21 -2.26 8.17
C GLY A 99 11.95 -3.40 9.16
N LEU A 100 12.51 -4.58 8.93
CA LEU A 100 12.40 -5.72 9.84
C LEU A 100 13.01 -5.38 11.22
N GLY A 101 14.18 -4.75 11.24
CA GLY A 101 14.80 -4.29 12.48
C GLY A 101 13.99 -3.17 13.19
N MET A 102 13.26 -2.33 12.46
CA MET A 102 12.42 -1.28 13.05
C MET A 102 11.26 -1.82 13.90
N VAL A 103 10.77 -3.01 13.57
CA VAL A 103 9.63 -3.65 14.26
C VAL A 103 10.05 -4.76 15.21
N GLY A 104 11.36 -4.91 15.47
CA GLY A 104 11.88 -5.83 16.47
C GLY A 104 12.01 -7.27 15.97
N VAL A 105 12.12 -7.51 14.67
CA VAL A 105 12.47 -8.83 14.15
C VAL A 105 13.90 -9.18 14.57
N GLU A 106 14.12 -10.42 14.97
CA GLU A 106 15.43 -10.98 15.33
C GLU A 106 15.93 -11.95 14.25
N LYS A 107 17.23 -12.23 14.22
CA LYS A 107 17.82 -13.06 13.15
C LYS A 107 17.32 -14.50 13.15
N GLU A 108 16.99 -15.04 14.34
CA GLU A 108 16.46 -16.38 14.51
C GLU A 108 14.97 -16.49 14.12
N TYR A 109 14.29 -15.35 13.88
CA TYR A 109 12.86 -15.36 13.57
C TYR A 109 12.58 -15.97 12.20
N ILE A 110 11.48 -16.70 12.14
CA ILE A 110 10.94 -17.29 10.92
C ILE A 110 9.91 -16.35 10.31
N VAL A 111 10.26 -15.78 9.16
CA VAL A 111 9.42 -14.86 8.38
C VAL A 111 8.63 -15.66 7.34
N GLN A 112 7.36 -15.89 7.60
CA GLN A 112 6.45 -16.49 6.65
C GLN A 112 5.94 -15.42 5.68
N ASN A 113 6.43 -15.49 4.44
CA ASN A 113 6.11 -14.51 3.42
C ASN A 113 4.93 -14.96 2.56
N ALA A 114 3.74 -14.45 2.88
CA ALA A 114 2.48 -14.71 2.21
C ALA A 114 2.09 -13.61 1.20
N PHE A 115 3.03 -12.75 0.79
CA PHE A 115 2.86 -11.97 -0.43
C PHE A 115 3.09 -12.84 -1.66
N GLY A 116 2.33 -12.58 -2.73
CA GLY A 116 2.48 -13.32 -3.99
C GLY A 116 3.86 -13.15 -4.63
N TYR A 117 4.46 -14.26 -5.05
CA TYR A 117 5.64 -14.28 -5.90
C TYR A 117 5.22 -14.25 -7.37
N GLY A 118 5.99 -13.59 -8.22
CA GLY A 118 5.69 -13.43 -9.64
C GLY A 118 6.14 -12.06 -10.13
N LEU A 119 5.37 -11.44 -11.03
CA LEU A 119 5.72 -10.11 -11.54
C LEU A 119 5.60 -8.98 -10.51
N PHE A 120 4.88 -9.21 -9.41
CA PHE A 120 4.75 -8.23 -8.34
C PHE A 120 5.99 -8.14 -7.45
N THR A 121 6.27 -6.96 -6.96
CA THR A 121 7.44 -6.69 -6.10
C THR A 121 7.29 -7.20 -4.67
N GLY A 122 6.04 -7.41 -4.18
CA GLY A 122 5.78 -7.67 -2.75
C GLY A 122 6.51 -8.88 -2.20
N GLY A 123 6.35 -10.05 -2.84
CA GLY A 123 6.97 -11.31 -2.41
C GLY A 123 8.50 -11.25 -2.43
N PHE A 124 9.05 -10.82 -3.56
CA PHE A 124 10.51 -10.77 -3.73
C PHE A 124 11.19 -9.73 -2.84
N GLY A 125 10.61 -8.54 -2.69
CA GLY A 125 11.18 -7.52 -1.82
C GLY A 125 11.34 -7.99 -0.38
N ILE A 126 10.27 -8.56 0.20
CA ILE A 126 10.33 -9.13 1.55
C ILE A 126 11.33 -10.29 1.61
N HIS A 127 11.35 -11.16 0.61
CA HIS A 127 12.26 -12.30 0.53
C HIS A 127 13.73 -11.87 0.58
N HIS A 128 14.14 -11.00 -0.33
CA HIS A 128 15.51 -10.50 -0.41
C HIS A 128 15.93 -9.76 0.87
N GLY A 129 15.03 -8.94 1.43
CA GLY A 129 15.31 -8.20 2.63
C GLY A 129 15.40 -9.07 3.88
N ALA A 130 14.54 -10.08 4.04
CA ALA A 130 14.61 -11.00 5.15
C ALA A 130 15.90 -11.84 5.11
N GLN A 131 16.31 -12.29 3.93
CA GLN A 131 17.60 -12.98 3.75
C GLN A 131 18.78 -12.06 4.08
N LYS A 132 18.76 -10.80 3.61
CA LYS A 132 19.81 -9.81 3.93
C LYS A 132 19.86 -9.49 5.42
N PHE A 133 18.73 -9.42 6.08
CA PHE A 133 18.63 -9.23 7.53
C PHE A 133 19.23 -10.42 8.30
N GLY A 134 19.18 -11.62 7.72
CA GLY A 134 19.63 -12.88 8.32
C GLY A 134 18.51 -13.65 9.03
N ALA A 135 17.24 -13.31 8.79
CA ALA A 135 16.10 -14.06 9.27
C ALA A 135 15.80 -15.28 8.37
N ILE A 136 15.14 -16.28 8.95
CA ILE A 136 14.73 -17.48 8.21
C ILE A 136 13.50 -17.15 7.37
N THR A 137 13.58 -17.31 6.06
CA THR A 137 12.49 -16.95 5.15
C THR A 137 11.73 -18.18 4.66
N VAL A 138 10.42 -18.21 4.89
CA VAL A 138 9.48 -19.21 4.34
C VAL A 138 8.73 -18.61 3.15
N PRO A 139 9.09 -18.94 1.90
CA PRO A 139 8.52 -18.34 0.69
C PRO A 139 7.22 -19.05 0.29
N ILE A 140 6.20 -19.00 1.16
CA ILE A 140 4.95 -19.76 0.98
C ILE A 140 4.05 -19.21 -0.12
N SER A 141 4.22 -17.91 -0.48
CA SER A 141 3.39 -17.18 -1.43
C SER A 141 1.97 -16.90 -0.91
N ALA A 142 1.16 -16.19 -1.70
CA ALA A 142 -0.24 -15.91 -1.36
C ALA A 142 -1.14 -17.12 -1.60
N GLY A 143 -2.31 -17.13 -0.94
CA GLY A 143 -3.34 -18.15 -1.12
C GLY A 143 -3.14 -19.42 -0.30
N ASN A 144 -4.03 -20.39 -0.53
CA ASN A 144 -4.08 -21.67 0.19
C ASN A 144 -4.05 -21.51 1.71
N THR A 145 -5.07 -20.88 2.25
CA THR A 145 -5.17 -20.48 3.67
C THR A 145 -4.95 -21.63 4.64
N LYS A 146 -5.46 -22.84 4.33
CA LYS A 146 -5.21 -24.02 5.15
C LYS A 146 -3.71 -24.32 5.28
N ARG A 147 -2.99 -24.33 4.15
CA ARG A 147 -1.54 -24.54 4.14
C ARG A 147 -0.80 -23.42 4.88
N GLN A 148 -1.29 -22.17 4.82
CA GLN A 148 -0.71 -21.07 5.59
C GLN A 148 -0.76 -21.36 7.10
N LEU A 149 -1.92 -21.76 7.61
CA LEU A 149 -2.11 -22.06 9.03
C LEU A 149 -1.30 -23.30 9.47
N GLU A 150 -1.32 -24.37 8.66
CA GLU A 150 -0.49 -25.56 8.90
C GLU A 150 1.01 -25.19 8.95
N THR A 151 1.47 -24.36 8.02
CA THR A 151 2.89 -23.91 8.00
C THR A 151 3.22 -23.05 9.21
N MET A 152 2.34 -22.15 9.64
CA MET A 152 2.53 -21.35 10.88
C MET A 152 2.72 -22.25 12.09
N LYS A 153 1.89 -23.30 12.20
CA LYS A 153 1.98 -24.28 13.28
C LYS A 153 3.23 -25.13 13.19
N ASP A 154 3.49 -25.74 12.03
CA ASP A 154 4.58 -26.71 11.88
C ASP A 154 5.97 -26.06 11.96
N PHE A 155 6.11 -24.85 11.41
CA PHE A 155 7.38 -24.12 11.39
C PHE A 155 7.50 -23.12 12.53
N GLN A 156 6.45 -22.94 13.35
CA GLN A 156 6.46 -21.97 14.46
C GLN A 156 6.87 -20.57 13.99
N SER A 157 6.25 -20.12 12.90
CA SER A 157 6.55 -18.80 12.29
C SER A 157 6.36 -17.66 13.28
N ASP A 158 7.37 -16.77 13.40
CA ASP A 158 7.35 -15.61 14.28
C ASP A 158 6.73 -14.38 13.61
N VAL A 159 6.90 -14.27 12.29
CA VAL A 159 6.47 -13.11 11.50
C VAL A 159 5.61 -13.55 10.33
N ILE A 160 4.46 -12.90 10.15
CA ILE A 160 3.65 -13.03 8.94
C ILE A 160 3.71 -11.73 8.11
N THR A 161 3.94 -11.85 6.82
CA THR A 161 3.91 -10.72 5.89
C THR A 161 2.85 -10.97 4.81
N CYS A 162 1.84 -10.13 4.74
CA CYS A 162 0.73 -10.26 3.79
C CYS A 162 -0.07 -8.95 3.67
N THR A 163 -1.08 -8.91 2.80
CA THR A 163 -2.04 -7.80 2.81
C THR A 163 -2.87 -7.79 4.09
N PRO A 164 -3.31 -6.61 4.57
CA PRO A 164 -4.14 -6.54 5.78
C PRO A 164 -5.47 -7.29 5.64
N SER A 165 -6.10 -7.27 4.45
CA SER A 165 -7.31 -8.06 4.19
C SER A 165 -7.06 -9.56 4.34
N TYR A 166 -5.89 -10.03 3.91
CA TYR A 166 -5.54 -11.44 4.04
C TYR A 166 -5.20 -11.82 5.49
N ALA A 167 -4.56 -10.91 6.24
CA ALA A 167 -4.34 -11.11 7.68
C ALA A 167 -5.67 -11.28 8.45
N MET A 168 -6.68 -10.46 8.12
CA MET A 168 -8.03 -10.62 8.67
C MET A 168 -8.61 -11.98 8.33
N TYR A 169 -8.50 -12.40 7.07
CA TYR A 169 -9.03 -13.68 6.62
C TYR A 169 -8.31 -14.88 7.25
N LEU A 170 -7.00 -14.77 7.49
CA LEU A 170 -6.25 -15.78 8.25
C LEU A 170 -6.78 -15.92 9.68
N GLY A 171 -7.06 -14.81 10.36
CA GLY A 171 -7.65 -14.83 11.70
C GLY A 171 -9.04 -15.48 11.72
N GLU A 172 -9.94 -15.07 10.81
CA GLU A 172 -11.28 -15.69 10.66
C GLU A 172 -11.18 -17.20 10.37
N SER A 173 -10.21 -17.60 9.54
CA SER A 173 -10.00 -19.00 9.17
C SER A 173 -9.41 -19.82 10.31
N LEU A 174 -8.62 -19.21 11.18
CA LEU A 174 -8.07 -19.85 12.37
C LEU A 174 -9.18 -20.23 13.35
N GLU A 175 -10.14 -19.32 13.61
CA GLU A 175 -11.31 -19.58 14.47
C GLU A 175 -12.15 -20.76 13.97
N GLY A 176 -12.17 -21.03 12.68
CA GLY A 176 -12.92 -22.15 12.06
C GLY A 176 -12.09 -23.42 11.82
N SER A 177 -10.85 -23.49 12.28
CA SER A 177 -9.91 -24.59 12.03
C SER A 177 -9.67 -25.45 13.29
N ASP A 178 -8.96 -26.57 13.10
CA ASP A 178 -8.48 -27.42 14.21
C ASP A 178 -7.17 -26.90 14.83
N ILE A 179 -6.72 -25.71 14.44
CA ILE A 179 -5.48 -25.07 14.92
C ILE A 179 -5.87 -23.94 15.87
N ASN A 180 -5.38 -23.98 17.11
CA ASN A 180 -5.60 -22.93 18.09
C ASN A 180 -4.47 -21.88 18.04
N LEU A 181 -4.75 -20.68 18.55
CA LEU A 181 -3.73 -19.64 18.72
C LEU A 181 -2.49 -20.11 19.51
N GLU A 182 -2.69 -20.99 20.48
CA GLU A 182 -1.63 -21.58 21.30
C GLU A 182 -0.71 -22.53 20.51
N ASP A 183 -1.18 -23.04 19.37
CA ASP A 183 -0.41 -23.93 18.49
C ASP A 183 0.59 -23.13 17.60
N ILE A 184 0.44 -21.82 17.47
CA ILE A 184 1.25 -20.95 16.60
C ILE A 184 2.07 -19.98 17.42
N ASN A 185 3.24 -19.51 16.85
CA ASN A 185 4.19 -18.66 17.57
C ASN A 185 4.28 -17.25 16.96
N LEU A 186 3.24 -16.79 16.26
CA LEU A 186 3.26 -15.48 15.65
C LEU A 186 3.39 -14.38 16.70
N LYS A 187 4.24 -13.40 16.39
CA LYS A 187 4.52 -12.21 17.22
C LYS A 187 4.28 -10.92 16.46
N ILE A 188 4.64 -10.92 15.17
CA ILE A 188 4.70 -9.72 14.33
C ILE A 188 3.94 -9.95 13.02
N GLY A 189 3.09 -9.00 12.65
CA GLY A 189 2.50 -8.87 11.32
C GLY A 189 3.07 -7.64 10.60
N ILE A 190 3.49 -7.78 9.35
CA ILE A 190 3.89 -6.67 8.50
C ILE A 190 2.97 -6.64 7.30
N HIS A 191 2.12 -5.63 7.23
CA HIS A 191 1.02 -5.56 6.29
C HIS A 191 1.11 -4.32 5.40
N GLY A 192 0.81 -4.49 4.11
CA GLY A 192 0.86 -3.41 3.14
C GLY A 192 0.17 -3.76 1.82
N ALA A 193 0.46 -2.99 0.78
CA ALA A 193 -0.14 -3.07 -0.55
C ALA A 193 -1.61 -2.62 -0.61
N GLU A 194 -2.29 -2.46 0.51
CA GLU A 194 -3.65 -1.95 0.66
C GLU A 194 -3.67 -0.85 1.72
N MET A 195 -4.64 0.05 1.62
CA MET A 195 -4.97 0.96 2.72
C MET A 195 -5.73 0.19 3.78
N TRP A 196 -5.46 0.47 5.04
CA TRP A 196 -6.15 -0.13 6.17
C TRP A 196 -6.22 0.83 7.36
N THR A 197 -7.20 0.65 8.23
CA THR A 197 -7.52 1.57 9.33
C THR A 197 -6.94 1.08 10.66
N GLU A 198 -6.96 1.95 11.71
CA GLU A 198 -6.57 1.52 13.06
C GLU A 198 -7.53 0.47 13.61
N GLU A 199 -8.81 0.60 13.28
CA GLU A 199 -9.82 -0.40 13.67
C GLU A 199 -9.48 -1.77 13.08
N MET A 200 -9.01 -1.81 11.83
CA MET A 200 -8.56 -3.06 11.21
C MET A 200 -7.26 -3.58 11.85
N ARG A 201 -6.32 -2.68 12.21
CA ARG A 201 -5.13 -3.03 12.97
C ARG A 201 -5.48 -3.76 14.25
N HIS A 202 -6.34 -3.16 15.08
CA HIS A 202 -6.74 -3.76 16.34
C HIS A 202 -7.40 -5.14 16.16
N LYS A 203 -8.26 -5.29 15.15
CA LYS A 203 -8.85 -6.60 14.84
C LYS A 203 -7.81 -7.64 14.47
N ILE A 204 -6.83 -7.29 13.61
CA ILE A 204 -5.73 -8.20 13.25
C ILE A 204 -4.90 -8.56 14.49
N GLU A 205 -4.55 -7.57 15.31
CA GLU A 205 -3.77 -7.77 16.54
C GLU A 205 -4.52 -8.69 17.52
N ASP A 206 -5.82 -8.44 17.72
CA ASP A 206 -6.65 -9.23 18.64
C ASP A 206 -6.86 -10.67 18.13
N THR A 207 -7.15 -10.84 16.83
CA THR A 207 -7.50 -12.16 16.27
C THR A 207 -6.28 -13.06 16.10
N LEU A 208 -5.13 -12.51 15.75
CA LEU A 208 -3.89 -13.28 15.57
C LEU A 208 -2.93 -13.20 16.77
N ASN A 209 -3.26 -12.42 17.80
CA ASN A 209 -2.43 -12.15 18.98
C ASN A 209 -1.02 -11.68 18.63
N ILE A 210 -0.90 -10.70 17.73
CA ILE A 210 0.36 -10.15 17.19
C ILE A 210 0.44 -8.65 17.38
N LYS A 211 1.62 -8.06 17.08
CA LYS A 211 1.73 -6.62 16.77
C LYS A 211 1.77 -6.43 15.26
N ALA A 212 0.89 -5.56 14.74
CA ALA A 212 0.69 -5.33 13.31
C ALA A 212 1.25 -3.99 12.86
N TYR A 213 2.18 -4.01 11.89
CA TYR A 213 2.90 -2.84 11.40
C TYR A 213 2.62 -2.61 9.92
N ASN A 214 2.56 -1.34 9.55
CA ASN A 214 2.33 -0.92 8.17
C ASN A 214 3.66 -0.80 7.40
N ILE A 215 3.68 -1.36 6.18
CA ILE A 215 4.75 -1.18 5.20
C ILE A 215 4.18 -0.56 3.93
N TYR A 216 4.88 0.45 3.40
CA TYR A 216 4.49 1.15 2.19
C TYR A 216 5.55 0.99 1.10
N GLY A 217 5.05 0.91 -0.13
CA GLY A 217 5.86 0.94 -1.33
C GLY A 217 5.02 0.70 -2.58
N LEU A 218 5.61 0.93 -3.72
CA LEU A 218 4.97 0.78 -5.03
C LEU A 218 5.99 0.32 -6.05
N THR A 219 5.54 -0.49 -7.00
CA THR A 219 6.37 -1.06 -8.09
C THR A 219 7.12 0.01 -8.86
N GLU A 220 6.49 1.14 -9.09
CA GLU A 220 7.04 2.27 -9.85
C GLU A 220 8.30 2.86 -9.20
N ILE A 221 8.39 2.84 -7.88
CA ILE A 221 9.52 3.39 -7.13
C ILE A 221 10.57 2.31 -6.86
N MET A 222 10.25 1.33 -6.01
CA MET A 222 11.20 0.26 -5.64
C MET A 222 10.49 -1.06 -5.29
N GLY A 223 9.23 -1.02 -4.89
CA GLY A 223 8.50 -2.11 -4.26
C GLY A 223 8.25 -1.80 -2.79
N PRO A 224 7.93 -2.78 -1.93
CA PRO A 224 7.79 -2.57 -0.49
C PRO A 224 9.09 -2.06 0.15
N GLY A 225 8.97 -1.36 1.27
CA GLY A 225 10.12 -0.86 2.02
C GLY A 225 10.54 0.57 1.69
N VAL A 226 9.78 1.30 0.86
CA VAL A 226 9.97 2.75 0.68
C VAL A 226 9.76 3.47 2.01
N ALA A 227 8.72 3.06 2.76
CA ALA A 227 8.48 3.49 4.13
C ALA A 227 7.89 2.36 4.97
N GLN A 228 8.14 2.40 6.29
CA GLN A 228 7.61 1.42 7.23
C GLN A 228 7.46 2.01 8.63
N GLU A 229 6.46 1.53 9.37
CA GLU A 229 6.33 1.83 10.79
C GLU A 229 7.46 1.20 11.61
N CYS A 230 7.77 1.84 12.72
CA CYS A 230 8.58 1.27 13.79
C CYS A 230 7.69 0.80 14.95
N ILE A 231 8.29 0.33 16.04
CA ILE A 231 7.58 -0.14 17.25
C ILE A 231 6.63 0.90 17.85
N GLU A 232 6.83 2.20 17.58
CA GLU A 232 5.97 3.28 18.08
C GLU A 232 4.65 3.43 17.32
N GLN A 233 4.49 2.79 16.15
CA GLN A 233 3.31 2.85 15.28
C GLN A 233 2.81 4.29 14.99
N ASN A 234 3.70 5.27 15.04
CA ASN A 234 3.40 6.69 14.87
C ASN A 234 3.92 7.22 13.53
N GLY A 235 3.29 6.78 12.45
CA GLY A 235 3.70 7.07 11.08
C GLY A 235 4.84 6.16 10.59
N MET A 236 4.99 6.13 9.27
CA MET A 236 5.97 5.29 8.59
C MET A 236 7.24 6.08 8.30
N HIS A 237 8.39 5.60 8.78
CA HIS A 237 9.71 6.12 8.45
C HIS A 237 10.01 5.89 6.98
N ILE A 238 10.21 6.96 6.23
CA ILE A 238 10.67 6.91 4.84
C ILE A 238 12.17 6.61 4.86
N GLN A 239 12.65 5.75 3.95
CA GLN A 239 14.09 5.56 3.71
C GLN A 239 14.60 6.77 2.91
N ASP A 240 14.66 7.94 3.57
CA ASP A 240 14.86 9.25 2.95
C ASP A 240 16.29 9.51 2.47
N ASP A 241 17.19 8.56 2.71
CA ASP A 241 18.48 8.46 2.07
C ASP A 241 18.39 7.85 0.64
N HIS A 242 17.32 7.13 0.33
CA HIS A 242 17.06 6.51 -0.96
C HIS A 242 15.87 7.13 -1.71
N PHE A 243 14.91 7.73 -0.99
CA PHE A 243 13.69 8.30 -1.57
C PHE A 243 13.42 9.70 -1.02
N TYR A 244 13.32 10.68 -1.91
CA TYR A 244 12.98 12.05 -1.52
C TYR A 244 11.47 12.25 -1.61
N PRO A 245 10.79 12.56 -0.49
CA PRO A 245 9.35 12.78 -0.46
C PRO A 245 9.01 14.26 -0.61
N GLU A 246 7.94 14.54 -1.35
CA GLU A 246 7.25 15.82 -1.38
C GLU A 246 5.77 15.59 -1.12
N ILE A 247 5.08 16.56 -0.53
CA ILE A 247 3.61 16.60 -0.50
C ILE A 247 3.16 17.75 -1.38
N ILE A 248 2.24 17.49 -2.29
CA ILE A 248 1.70 18.49 -3.19
C ILE A 248 0.19 18.63 -3.07
N ASN A 249 -0.32 19.80 -3.44
CA ASN A 249 -1.74 19.95 -3.70
C ASN A 249 -2.11 19.13 -4.97
N PRO A 250 -3.00 18.14 -4.90
CA PRO A 250 -3.28 17.26 -6.04
C PRO A 250 -3.88 17.98 -7.26
N LYS A 251 -4.48 19.18 -7.06
CA LYS A 251 -5.11 19.98 -8.12
C LYS A 251 -4.15 20.98 -8.76
N THR A 252 -3.35 21.69 -7.95
CA THR A 252 -2.46 22.76 -8.44
C THR A 252 -1.04 22.26 -8.72
N GLY A 253 -0.61 21.15 -8.09
CA GLY A 253 0.77 20.66 -8.14
C GLY A 253 1.74 21.44 -7.24
N GLU A 254 1.26 22.42 -6.48
CA GLU A 254 2.10 23.20 -5.57
C GLU A 254 2.56 22.36 -4.38
N THR A 255 3.84 22.47 -4.03
CA THR A 255 4.42 21.80 -2.85
C THR A 255 3.82 22.38 -1.57
N LEU A 256 3.40 21.51 -0.66
CA LEU A 256 2.81 21.83 0.63
C LEU A 256 3.86 21.71 1.74
N LYS A 257 3.62 22.44 2.83
CA LYS A 257 4.47 22.36 4.04
C LYS A 257 4.26 21.02 4.76
N ALA A 258 5.27 20.57 5.49
CA ALA A 258 5.14 19.44 6.40
C ALA A 258 3.94 19.61 7.34
N GLY A 259 3.27 18.51 7.67
CA GLY A 259 2.02 18.48 8.43
C GLY A 259 0.76 18.75 7.62
N GLN A 260 0.85 19.37 6.44
CA GLN A 260 -0.30 19.53 5.54
C GLN A 260 -0.56 18.24 4.76
N LYS A 261 -1.84 17.90 4.62
CA LYS A 261 -2.29 16.75 3.86
C LYS A 261 -2.36 17.06 2.36
N GLY A 262 -1.78 16.19 1.54
CA GLY A 262 -1.78 16.30 0.09
C GLY A 262 -1.38 14.99 -0.57
N GLU A 263 -1.10 15.04 -1.86
CA GLU A 263 -0.62 13.90 -2.64
C GLU A 263 0.88 13.70 -2.42
N LEU A 264 1.29 12.48 -2.11
CA LEU A 264 2.69 12.09 -2.02
C LEU A 264 3.33 12.06 -3.41
N VAL A 265 4.48 12.70 -3.52
CA VAL A 265 5.36 12.61 -4.68
C VAL A 265 6.69 12.05 -4.22
N LEU A 266 7.24 11.12 -4.98
CA LEU A 266 8.51 10.45 -4.65
C LEU A 266 9.52 10.60 -5.78
N THR A 267 10.76 10.87 -5.40
CA THR A 267 11.93 10.83 -6.29
C THR A 267 12.91 9.78 -5.75
N THR A 268 13.35 8.86 -6.61
CA THR A 268 14.43 7.93 -6.25
C THR A 268 15.77 8.65 -6.25
N LEU A 269 16.60 8.40 -5.24
CA LEU A 269 17.91 9.05 -5.10
C LEU A 269 19.08 8.11 -5.42
N THR A 270 18.83 6.80 -5.52
CA THR A 270 19.88 5.79 -5.64
C THR A 270 19.54 4.68 -6.64
N LYS A 271 18.33 4.64 -7.16
CA LYS A 271 17.92 3.63 -8.14
C LYS A 271 18.52 3.95 -9.50
N THR A 272 19.30 3.03 -10.04
CA THR A 272 20.06 3.24 -11.29
C THR A 272 19.40 2.60 -12.50
N GLY A 273 18.78 1.44 -12.37
CA GLY A 273 18.14 0.75 -13.49
C GLY A 273 17.01 1.56 -14.13
N ILE A 274 16.13 2.09 -13.29
CA ILE A 274 15.04 3.01 -13.69
C ILE A 274 14.97 4.14 -12.65
N PRO A 275 15.70 5.24 -12.84
CA PRO A 275 15.56 6.42 -11.99
C PRO A 275 14.19 7.06 -12.20
N ILE A 276 13.52 7.40 -11.12
CA ILE A 276 12.19 8.02 -11.15
C ILE A 276 12.27 9.40 -10.49
N LEU A 277 11.89 10.44 -11.22
CA LEU A 277 11.90 11.82 -10.76
C LEU A 277 10.46 12.31 -10.57
N ARG A 278 10.16 12.85 -9.38
CA ARG A 278 8.88 13.47 -9.00
C ARG A 278 7.65 12.67 -9.43
N PHE A 279 7.59 11.40 -9.07
CA PHE A 279 6.47 10.53 -9.40
C PHE A 279 5.24 10.85 -8.55
N ARG A 280 4.14 11.18 -9.21
CA ARG A 280 2.83 11.39 -8.58
C ARG A 280 2.20 10.06 -8.21
N THR A 281 2.23 9.71 -6.92
CA THR A 281 1.72 8.41 -6.44
C THR A 281 0.19 8.33 -6.42
N LYS A 282 -0.48 9.47 -6.37
CA LYS A 282 -1.92 9.64 -6.08
C LYS A 282 -2.31 9.32 -4.63
N ASP A 283 -1.40 8.84 -3.80
CA ASP A 283 -1.67 8.52 -2.40
C ASP A 283 -1.72 9.79 -1.55
N LEU A 284 -2.73 9.92 -0.70
CA LEU A 284 -2.96 11.09 0.15
C LEU A 284 -2.41 10.85 1.56
N THR A 285 -1.43 11.67 1.95
CA THR A 285 -0.77 11.62 3.26
C THR A 285 -0.27 12.99 3.68
N SER A 286 0.49 13.07 4.75
CA SER A 286 1.28 14.24 5.19
C SER A 286 2.64 13.80 5.69
N LEU A 287 3.65 14.69 5.64
CA LEU A 287 4.96 14.43 6.24
C LEU A 287 4.99 14.85 7.70
N ILE A 288 5.67 14.06 8.51
CA ILE A 288 5.90 14.24 9.94
C ILE A 288 7.41 14.41 10.11
N ILE A 289 7.84 15.61 10.51
CA ILE A 289 9.26 15.98 10.67
C ILE A 289 9.71 15.98 12.14
N GLU A 290 8.77 15.85 13.07
CA GLU A 290 9.08 15.76 14.50
C GLU A 290 9.86 14.47 14.79
N GLU A 291 10.68 14.51 15.83
CA GLU A 291 11.43 13.33 16.28
C GLU A 291 10.50 12.17 16.67
N CYS A 292 10.92 10.96 16.36
CA CYS A 292 10.22 9.76 16.78
C CYS A 292 10.80 9.24 18.10
N ALA A 293 9.95 8.78 19.00
CA ALA A 293 10.37 8.15 20.26
C ALA A 293 11.32 6.95 20.07
N CYS A 294 11.29 6.30 18.89
CA CYS A 294 12.23 5.23 18.52
C CYS A 294 13.67 5.71 18.28
N GLY A 295 13.94 7.03 18.32
CA GLY A 295 15.26 7.65 18.14
C GLY A 295 15.73 7.78 16.69
N ARG A 296 14.94 7.36 15.69
CA ARG A 296 15.28 7.54 14.27
C ARG A 296 14.96 8.94 13.79
N THR A 297 15.80 9.48 12.93
CA THR A 297 15.75 10.87 12.44
C THR A 297 15.17 11.01 11.05
N SER A 298 14.86 9.90 10.36
CA SER A 298 14.26 9.93 9.02
C SER A 298 12.85 10.56 9.07
N VAL A 299 12.50 11.27 8.00
CA VAL A 299 11.16 11.83 7.82
C VAL A 299 10.14 10.69 7.84
N ARG A 300 9.04 10.91 8.53
CA ARG A 300 7.91 9.97 8.52
C ARG A 300 6.77 10.49 7.65
N MET A 301 6.01 9.57 7.10
CA MET A 301 4.72 9.88 6.49
C MET A 301 3.60 9.35 7.38
N SER A 302 2.50 10.09 7.44
CA SER A 302 1.29 9.59 8.08
C SER A 302 0.71 8.42 7.29
N ARG A 303 -0.22 7.68 7.88
CA ARG A 303 -0.98 6.67 7.15
C ARG A 303 -1.61 7.23 5.87
N ILE A 304 -1.61 6.45 4.80
CA ILE A 304 -2.38 6.76 3.60
C ILE A 304 -3.87 6.78 3.95
N THR A 305 -4.53 7.88 3.65
CA THR A 305 -5.95 8.09 3.98
C THR A 305 -6.89 7.90 2.81
N GLY A 306 -6.35 7.74 1.61
CA GLY A 306 -7.07 7.57 0.36
C GLY A 306 -6.15 7.82 -0.82
N ARG A 307 -6.69 7.66 -2.03
CA ARG A 307 -6.02 8.04 -3.26
C ARG A 307 -6.81 9.18 -3.93
N SER A 308 -6.10 10.11 -4.55
CA SER A 308 -6.76 11.23 -5.24
C SER A 308 -7.58 10.80 -6.47
N ASP A 309 -7.29 9.61 -7.01
CA ASP A 309 -7.99 8.97 -8.14
C ASP A 309 -9.07 7.93 -7.72
N ASP A 310 -9.06 7.47 -6.46
CA ASP A 310 -10.09 6.56 -5.92
C ASP A 310 -11.25 7.33 -5.24
N MET A 311 -11.20 8.63 -5.27
CA MET A 311 -12.21 9.47 -4.66
C MET A 311 -13.51 9.42 -5.47
N LEU A 312 -14.54 8.86 -4.87
CA LEU A 312 -15.88 8.82 -5.46
C LEU A 312 -16.57 10.17 -5.27
N LYS A 313 -16.95 10.82 -6.38
CA LYS A 313 -17.84 11.98 -6.34
C LYS A 313 -19.27 11.50 -6.55
N ILE A 314 -20.07 11.52 -5.48
CA ILE A 314 -21.42 10.98 -5.47
C ILE A 314 -22.38 12.08 -5.04
N ARG A 315 -23.29 12.49 -5.91
CA ARG A 315 -24.25 13.56 -5.63
C ARG A 315 -23.62 14.83 -5.05
N GLY A 316 -22.42 15.19 -5.53
CA GLY A 316 -21.66 16.36 -5.06
C GLY A 316 -20.82 16.13 -3.79
N VAL A 317 -20.96 15.00 -3.14
CA VAL A 317 -20.15 14.62 -1.96
C VAL A 317 -18.93 13.83 -2.41
N MET A 318 -17.76 14.18 -1.88
CA MET A 318 -16.52 13.45 -2.11
C MET A 318 -16.32 12.40 -1.01
N VAL A 319 -16.29 11.13 -1.39
CA VAL A 319 -16.20 9.99 -0.45
C VAL A 319 -15.04 9.09 -0.83
N PHE A 320 -14.26 8.68 0.16
CA PHE A 320 -13.24 7.65 0.00
C PHE A 320 -13.75 6.30 0.51
N PRO A 321 -13.46 5.19 -0.17
CA PRO A 321 -13.81 3.85 0.30
C PRO A 321 -13.35 3.57 1.75
N SER A 322 -12.21 4.09 2.14
CA SER A 322 -11.68 3.97 3.52
C SER A 322 -12.57 4.62 4.59
N GLN A 323 -13.36 5.64 4.25
CA GLN A 323 -14.32 6.23 5.19
C GLN A 323 -15.51 5.29 5.43
N ILE A 324 -15.94 4.59 4.37
CA ILE A 324 -17.01 3.57 4.48
C ILE A 324 -16.49 2.41 5.32
N GLU A 325 -15.27 1.91 5.05
CA GLU A 325 -14.64 0.85 5.85
C GLU A 325 -14.59 1.21 7.33
N LYS A 326 -14.10 2.39 7.66
CA LYS A 326 -14.05 2.88 9.04
C LYS A 326 -15.43 2.92 9.70
N ALA A 327 -16.46 3.27 8.94
CA ALA A 327 -17.84 3.28 9.45
C ALA A 327 -18.37 1.87 9.73
N LEU A 328 -18.04 0.90 8.88
CA LEU A 328 -18.43 -0.52 9.02
C LEU A 328 -17.77 -1.18 10.22
N LEU A 329 -16.46 -1.00 10.37
CA LEU A 329 -15.68 -1.66 11.43
C LEU A 329 -16.08 -1.26 12.87
N LYS A 330 -16.82 -0.15 13.01
CA LYS A 330 -17.40 0.27 14.30
C LYS A 330 -18.65 -0.50 14.70
N ILE A 331 -19.25 -1.28 13.79
CA ILE A 331 -20.53 -1.94 14.00
C ILE A 331 -20.30 -3.42 14.31
N LYS A 332 -20.69 -3.84 15.50
CA LYS A 332 -20.68 -5.25 15.89
C LYS A 332 -21.64 -6.05 14.98
N GLY A 333 -21.16 -7.15 14.42
CA GLY A 333 -21.92 -7.98 13.48
C GLY A 333 -21.65 -7.66 12.00
N ALA A 334 -20.97 -6.54 11.67
CA ALA A 334 -20.46 -6.28 10.33
C ALA A 334 -19.07 -6.89 10.14
N SER A 335 -18.90 -7.70 9.11
CA SER A 335 -17.58 -8.21 8.70
C SER A 335 -16.77 -7.11 8.01
N PRO A 336 -15.43 -7.15 8.02
CA PRO A 336 -14.58 -6.25 7.23
C PRO A 336 -14.66 -6.51 5.71
N ASN A 337 -15.41 -7.54 5.32
CA ASN A 337 -15.61 -7.89 3.91
C ASN A 337 -16.82 -7.14 3.37
N TYR A 338 -16.55 -6.21 2.47
CA TYR A 338 -17.57 -5.34 1.87
C TYR A 338 -17.25 -5.01 0.41
N LEU A 339 -18.28 -4.59 -0.32
CA LEU A 339 -18.19 -4.12 -1.69
C LEU A 339 -19.07 -2.90 -1.88
N ILE A 340 -18.51 -1.83 -2.42
CA ILE A 340 -19.21 -0.61 -2.77
C ILE A 340 -19.57 -0.69 -4.26
N LYS A 341 -20.84 -0.67 -4.59
CA LYS A 341 -21.33 -0.59 -5.96
C LYS A 341 -21.91 0.79 -6.22
N VAL A 342 -21.43 1.48 -7.24
CA VAL A 342 -21.92 2.79 -7.67
C VAL A 342 -22.56 2.65 -9.03
N THR A 343 -23.81 3.08 -9.15
CA THR A 343 -24.57 3.05 -10.38
C THR A 343 -25.21 4.42 -10.64
N ARG A 344 -25.70 4.63 -11.85
CA ARG A 344 -26.52 5.79 -12.22
C ARG A 344 -27.62 5.31 -13.16
N PRO A 345 -28.70 4.70 -12.61
CA PRO A 345 -29.77 4.16 -13.47
C PRO A 345 -30.49 5.26 -14.26
N ASP A 346 -30.65 6.45 -13.67
CA ASP A 346 -31.26 7.59 -14.31
C ASP A 346 -30.35 8.83 -14.27
N THR A 347 -30.68 9.81 -13.44
CA THR A 347 -29.94 11.10 -13.34
C THR A 347 -29.11 11.21 -12.07
N LEU A 348 -29.39 10.41 -11.06
CA LEU A 348 -28.72 10.46 -9.76
C LEU A 348 -27.88 9.22 -9.51
N ASP A 349 -26.73 9.45 -8.86
CA ASP A 349 -25.89 8.35 -8.43
C ASP A 349 -26.56 7.56 -7.31
N GLU A 350 -26.56 6.26 -7.43
CA GLU A 350 -26.96 5.32 -6.38
C GLU A 350 -25.72 4.58 -5.86
N VAL A 351 -25.66 4.39 -4.54
CA VAL A 351 -24.60 3.66 -3.88
C VAL A 351 -25.20 2.55 -3.06
N GLU A 352 -24.80 1.34 -3.36
CA GLU A 352 -25.07 0.15 -2.57
C GLU A 352 -23.77 -0.28 -1.90
N VAL A 353 -23.80 -0.53 -0.58
CA VAL A 353 -22.72 -1.12 0.17
C VAL A 353 -23.16 -2.51 0.61
N LYS A 354 -22.59 -3.52 -0.03
CA LYS A 354 -22.76 -4.92 0.34
C LYS A 354 -21.79 -5.25 1.46
N VAL A 355 -22.26 -5.78 2.55
CA VAL A 355 -21.46 -6.09 3.75
C VAL A 355 -21.77 -7.52 4.18
N GLU A 356 -20.76 -8.33 4.39
CA GLU A 356 -21.00 -9.63 4.99
C GLU A 356 -21.39 -9.50 6.46
N ALA A 357 -22.40 -10.23 6.85
CA ALA A 357 -22.73 -10.42 8.25
C ALA A 357 -21.72 -11.38 8.90
N THR A 358 -21.44 -11.22 10.20
CA THR A 358 -20.74 -12.28 10.95
C THR A 358 -21.62 -13.52 11.07
N LYS A 359 -21.02 -14.70 11.27
CA LYS A 359 -21.77 -15.96 11.42
C LYS A 359 -22.78 -15.89 12.58
N GLU A 360 -22.43 -15.18 13.64
CA GLU A 360 -23.30 -14.94 14.80
C GLU A 360 -24.53 -14.12 14.41
N LEU A 361 -24.33 -12.97 13.74
CA LEU A 361 -25.44 -12.12 13.31
C LEU A 361 -26.34 -12.83 12.29
N PHE A 362 -25.76 -13.59 11.37
CA PHE A 362 -26.53 -14.30 10.33
C PHE A 362 -27.38 -15.45 10.89
N SER A 363 -26.97 -16.04 12.03
CA SER A 363 -27.75 -17.06 12.76
C SER A 363 -28.82 -16.48 13.66
N ASP A 364 -28.85 -15.16 13.86
CA ASP A 364 -29.82 -14.46 14.72
C ASP A 364 -31.16 -14.20 14.01
N GLU A 365 -32.12 -13.62 14.77
CA GLU A 365 -33.41 -13.25 14.21
C GLU A 365 -33.28 -12.16 13.14
N MET A 366 -34.11 -12.21 12.09
CA MET A 366 -34.16 -11.23 10.99
C MET A 366 -34.24 -9.78 11.49
N LYS A 367 -34.85 -9.55 12.64
CA LYS A 367 -34.99 -8.24 13.30
C LYS A 367 -33.62 -7.65 13.72
N GLU A 368 -32.66 -8.48 14.16
CA GLU A 368 -31.32 -8.01 14.52
C GLU A 368 -30.50 -7.69 13.28
N MET A 369 -30.71 -8.39 12.17
CA MET A 369 -30.11 -8.05 10.87
C MET A 369 -30.60 -6.68 10.38
N GLU A 370 -31.93 -6.44 10.38
CA GLU A 370 -32.51 -5.12 9.98
C GLU A 370 -31.99 -3.98 10.86
N LYS A 371 -31.84 -4.21 12.16
CA LYS A 371 -31.29 -3.23 13.09
C LYS A 371 -29.82 -2.94 12.81
N THR A 372 -29.02 -3.96 12.53
CA THR A 372 -27.59 -3.81 12.18
C THR A 372 -27.44 -3.07 10.86
N GLU A 373 -28.25 -3.39 9.85
CA GLU A 373 -28.28 -2.65 8.58
C GLU A 373 -28.59 -1.16 8.79
N ALA A 374 -29.60 -0.83 9.59
CA ALA A 374 -29.93 0.54 9.92
C ALA A 374 -28.78 1.27 10.68
N MET A 375 -28.08 0.56 11.57
CA MET A 375 -26.90 1.08 12.26
C MET A 375 -25.75 1.37 11.27
N ILE A 376 -25.50 0.50 10.31
CA ILE A 376 -24.48 0.68 9.26
C ILE A 376 -24.82 1.91 8.41
N VAL A 377 -26.06 2.04 7.92
CA VAL A 377 -26.50 3.21 7.15
C VAL A 377 -26.26 4.51 7.92
N LYS A 378 -26.61 4.52 9.23
CA LYS A 378 -26.40 5.68 10.08
C LYS A 378 -24.91 6.00 10.29
N SER A 379 -24.08 4.96 10.50
CA SER A 379 -22.64 5.11 10.69
C SER A 379 -21.97 5.67 9.43
N ILE A 380 -22.27 5.13 8.25
CA ILE A 380 -21.75 5.61 6.97
C ILE A 380 -22.18 7.07 6.74
N LYS A 381 -23.45 7.39 6.98
CA LYS A 381 -23.94 8.77 6.85
C LYS A 381 -23.23 9.74 7.79
N SER A 382 -22.95 9.31 9.00
CA SER A 382 -22.23 10.15 9.98
C SER A 382 -20.78 10.40 9.57
N GLU A 383 -20.09 9.39 9.00
CA GLU A 383 -18.67 9.49 8.62
C GLU A 383 -18.48 10.21 7.27
N THR A 384 -19.40 10.04 6.33
CA THR A 384 -19.25 10.53 4.94
C THR A 384 -20.19 11.66 4.54
N GLY A 385 -21.26 11.89 5.29
CA GLY A 385 -22.35 12.75 4.89
C GLY A 385 -23.28 12.15 3.82
N LEU A 386 -22.96 10.96 3.28
CA LEU A 386 -23.69 10.31 2.20
C LEU A 386 -24.68 9.28 2.74
N ARG A 387 -25.93 9.30 2.23
CA ARG A 387 -26.87 8.20 2.46
C ARG A 387 -26.69 7.16 1.37
N VAL A 388 -26.47 5.93 1.78
CA VAL A 388 -26.25 4.76 0.93
C VAL A 388 -27.31 3.68 1.22
N ASN A 389 -27.53 2.80 0.25
CA ASN A 389 -28.23 1.55 0.51
C ASN A 389 -27.24 0.53 1.06
N VAL A 390 -27.63 -0.23 2.06
CA VAL A 390 -26.81 -1.29 2.64
C VAL A 390 -27.52 -2.62 2.41
N THR A 391 -26.78 -3.64 2.06
CA THR A 391 -27.29 -5.02 1.92
C THR A 391 -26.39 -5.92 2.76
N LEU A 392 -26.94 -6.54 3.80
CA LEU A 392 -26.23 -7.57 4.52
C LEU A 392 -26.25 -8.88 3.72
N CYS A 393 -25.07 -9.40 3.45
CA CYS A 393 -24.87 -10.64 2.71
C CYS A 393 -24.53 -11.79 3.66
N GLU A 394 -24.72 -13.02 3.20
CA GLU A 394 -24.29 -14.21 3.91
C GLU A 394 -22.78 -14.19 4.18
N PRO A 395 -22.31 -14.76 5.28
CA PRO A 395 -20.89 -14.95 5.52
C PRO A 395 -20.22 -15.67 4.34
N GLU A 396 -19.02 -15.26 3.99
CA GLU A 396 -18.20 -15.84 2.90
C GLU A 396 -18.80 -15.76 1.48
N SER A 397 -19.84 -14.92 1.26
CA SER A 397 -20.51 -14.77 -0.03
C SER A 397 -19.85 -13.73 -0.95
N LEU A 398 -19.08 -12.77 -0.41
CA LEU A 398 -18.36 -11.80 -1.22
C LEU A 398 -16.99 -12.37 -1.67
N PRO A 399 -16.53 -11.97 -2.87
CA PRO A 399 -15.25 -12.45 -3.39
C PRO A 399 -14.09 -12.17 -2.43
N ARG A 400 -13.26 -13.17 -2.19
CA ARG A 400 -12.00 -13.03 -1.48
C ARG A 400 -10.86 -12.78 -2.48
N SER A 401 -9.98 -11.87 -2.16
CA SER A 401 -8.80 -11.59 -2.96
C SER A 401 -7.56 -12.17 -2.28
N GLU A 402 -6.79 -12.96 -3.01
CA GLU A 402 -5.47 -13.42 -2.57
C GLU A 402 -4.39 -12.34 -2.71
N GLY A 403 -4.75 -11.18 -3.28
CA GLY A 403 -3.92 -9.99 -3.45
C GLY A 403 -4.65 -8.74 -2.97
N LYS A 404 -4.63 -7.66 -3.76
CA LYS A 404 -5.36 -6.43 -3.42
C LYS A 404 -6.86 -6.64 -3.51
N SER A 405 -7.59 -6.25 -2.48
CA SER A 405 -9.06 -6.31 -2.47
C SER A 405 -9.66 -5.26 -3.41
N VAL A 406 -10.58 -5.70 -4.28
CA VAL A 406 -11.42 -4.79 -5.05
C VAL A 406 -12.60 -4.37 -4.18
N ARG A 407 -12.57 -3.14 -3.71
CA ARG A 407 -13.59 -2.59 -2.79
C ARG A 407 -14.68 -1.78 -3.49
N VAL A 408 -14.47 -1.38 -4.74
CA VAL A 408 -15.39 -0.52 -5.49
C VAL A 408 -15.63 -1.07 -6.88
N ILE A 409 -16.89 -1.13 -7.26
CA ILE A 409 -17.36 -1.35 -8.64
C ILE A 409 -18.15 -0.10 -9.04
N ASP A 410 -17.58 0.69 -9.93
CA ASP A 410 -18.25 1.89 -10.49
C ASP A 410 -18.79 1.55 -11.89
N GLU A 411 -20.10 1.39 -11.99
CA GLU A 411 -20.80 1.06 -13.24
C GLU A 411 -21.42 2.30 -13.91
N ARG A 412 -21.02 3.49 -13.48
CA ARG A 412 -21.53 4.72 -14.10
C ARG A 412 -20.88 4.92 -15.48
N ASN A 413 -21.71 5.13 -16.48
CA ASN A 413 -21.23 5.59 -17.79
C ASN A 413 -20.99 7.11 -17.73
N PHE A 414 -19.77 7.51 -18.01
CA PHE A 414 -19.33 8.92 -18.08
C PHE A 414 -19.16 9.39 -19.54
N GLU A 415 -19.89 8.79 -20.50
CA GLU A 415 -19.92 9.25 -21.89
C GLU A 415 -20.75 10.51 -22.08
#